data_cf326dfe44c0b9de9b642d424b877626
#
_entry.id   cf326dfe44c0b9de9b642d424b877626
#
_cell.length_a   1.000
_cell.length_b   1.000
_cell.length_c   1.000
_cell.angle_alpha   90.00
_cell.angle_beta   90.00
_cell.angle_gamma   90.00
#
_symmetry.space_group_name_H-M   'P 1'
#
loop_
_entity.id
_entity.type
_entity.pdbx_description
1 polymer ?
#
loop_
_entity_poly.entity_id
_entity_poly.type
_entity_poly.pdbx_seq_one_letter_code
_entity_poly.pdbx_strand_id
1 'polypeptide(L)'
;MTPNNIVNMSLIKGLDIIAVCDHNSCGNIRAVTEAAAGRISVVPALEVETSEEVHVVCYFPDIPSAEKMWECVRSSMPKIDNNAEIFGNQYYMDSEDNITGEENVLLVNASGLDIYEVFS
;
A
#
# COMPACT_ATOMS: atom_id res chain seq x y z
N MET A 1 1.36 -5.62 10.30
CA MET A 1 0.03 -6.23 10.51
C MET A 1 -0.36 -7.04 9.28
N THR A 2 -0.99 -8.17 9.48
CA THR A 2 -1.51 -9.00 8.39
C THR A 2 -2.85 -8.49 7.89
N PRO A 3 -3.30 -8.86 6.66
CA PRO A 3 -4.61 -8.47 6.15
C PRO A 3 -5.78 -8.82 7.09
N ASN A 4 -5.82 -10.04 7.61
CA ASN A 4 -6.86 -10.44 8.57
C ASN A 4 -6.79 -9.67 9.88
N ASN A 5 -5.60 -9.38 10.36
CA ASN A 5 -5.40 -8.61 11.59
C ASN A 5 -5.94 -7.17 11.44
N ILE A 6 -5.66 -6.54 10.31
CA ILE A 6 -6.17 -5.20 9.99
C ILE A 6 -7.70 -5.21 10.01
N VAL A 7 -8.32 -6.16 9.31
CA VAL A 7 -9.79 -6.27 9.21
C VAL A 7 -10.41 -6.57 10.59
N ASN A 8 -9.88 -7.55 11.30
CA ASN A 8 -10.43 -7.96 12.59
C ASN A 8 -10.33 -6.84 13.63
N MET A 9 -9.21 -6.15 13.71
CA MET A 9 -9.04 -5.02 14.60
C MET A 9 -9.97 -3.86 14.25
N SER A 10 -10.18 -3.61 12.97
CA SER A 10 -11.12 -2.59 12.49
C SER A 10 -12.56 -2.91 12.91
N LEU A 11 -12.97 -4.17 12.80
CA LEU A 11 -14.29 -4.63 13.23
C LEU A 11 -14.46 -4.51 14.74
N ILE A 12 -13.44 -4.88 15.52
CA ILE A 12 -13.45 -4.74 16.99
C ILE A 12 -13.61 -3.27 17.40
N LYS A 13 -12.99 -2.35 16.67
CA LYS A 13 -13.10 -0.91 16.90
C LYS A 13 -14.41 -0.30 16.40
N GLY A 14 -15.27 -1.08 15.74
CA GLY A 14 -16.56 -0.60 15.23
C GLY A 14 -16.45 0.28 14.00
N LEU A 15 -15.39 0.14 13.21
CA LEU A 15 -15.22 0.92 11.99
C LEU A 15 -16.05 0.34 10.85
N ASP A 16 -16.64 1.21 10.03
CA ASP A 16 -17.45 0.83 8.87
C ASP A 16 -16.66 0.92 7.57
N ILE A 17 -15.69 1.82 7.51
CA ILE A 17 -14.87 2.08 6.32
C ILE A 17 -13.42 2.24 6.76
N ILE A 18 -12.51 1.61 6.03
CA ILE A 18 -11.07 1.76 6.25
C ILE A 18 -10.34 2.00 4.92
N ALA A 19 -9.17 2.58 5.00
CA ALA A 19 -8.20 2.62 3.91
C ALA A 19 -6.85 2.18 4.47
N VAL A 20 -6.16 1.34 3.72
CA VAL A 20 -4.79 0.94 4.04
C VAL A 20 -3.87 1.72 3.11
N CYS A 21 -3.07 2.59 3.69
CA CYS A 21 -2.24 3.55 2.96
C CYS A 21 -0.78 3.20 3.17
N ASP A 22 -0.32 2.15 2.51
CA ASP A 22 1.06 1.73 2.58
C ASP A 22 1.97 2.72 1.86
N HIS A 23 3.18 2.85 2.36
CA HIS A 23 4.18 3.77 1.81
C HIS A 23 4.66 3.29 0.44
N ASN A 24 4.42 4.09 -0.59
CA ASN A 24 4.81 3.84 -1.97
C ASN A 24 4.38 2.47 -2.55
N SER A 25 3.34 1.88 -2.01
CA SER A 25 2.83 0.59 -2.47
C SER A 25 1.34 0.43 -2.18
N CYS A 26 0.65 -0.32 -3.04
CA CYS A 26 -0.69 -0.84 -2.76
C CYS A 26 -0.76 -2.36 -2.95
N GLY A 27 0.37 -3.05 -2.84
CA GLY A 27 0.49 -4.48 -3.16
C GLY A 27 -0.34 -5.41 -2.28
N ASN A 28 -0.78 -4.96 -1.10
CA ASN A 28 -1.59 -5.77 -0.19
C ASN A 28 -3.08 -5.38 -0.15
N ILE A 29 -3.51 -4.44 -0.98
CA ILE A 29 -4.88 -3.90 -0.92
C ILE A 29 -5.94 -4.94 -1.30
N ARG A 30 -5.65 -5.80 -2.28
CA ARG A 30 -6.55 -6.88 -2.68
C ARG A 30 -6.76 -7.88 -1.54
N ALA A 31 -5.67 -8.25 -0.86
CA ALA A 31 -5.71 -9.17 0.26
C ALA A 31 -6.58 -8.64 1.41
N VAL A 32 -6.44 -7.35 1.75
CA VAL A 32 -7.28 -6.70 2.77
C VAL A 32 -8.74 -6.67 2.34
N THR A 33 -9.01 -6.33 1.09
CA THR A 33 -10.37 -6.30 0.54
C THR A 33 -11.03 -7.68 0.58
N GLU A 34 -10.31 -8.72 0.18
CA GLU A 34 -10.79 -10.10 0.25
C GLU A 34 -11.00 -10.57 1.70
N ALA A 35 -10.07 -10.25 2.59
CA ALA A 35 -10.22 -10.58 4.01
C ALA A 35 -11.42 -9.89 4.64
N ALA A 36 -11.75 -8.69 4.22
CA ALA A 36 -12.94 -7.96 4.68
C ALA A 36 -14.24 -8.68 4.32
N ALA A 37 -14.30 -9.33 3.16
CA ALA A 37 -15.43 -10.14 2.69
C ALA A 37 -16.79 -9.40 2.79
N GLY A 38 -16.81 -8.10 2.52
CA GLY A 38 -18.00 -7.25 2.60
C GLY A 38 -18.43 -6.84 4.00
N ARG A 39 -17.73 -7.28 5.05
CA ARG A 39 -18.05 -6.91 6.44
C ARG A 39 -17.67 -5.47 6.77
N ILE A 40 -16.72 -4.91 6.03
CA ILE A 40 -16.25 -3.53 6.16
C ILE A 40 -15.86 -3.04 4.77
N SER A 41 -16.10 -1.77 4.48
CA SER A 41 -15.71 -1.18 3.20
C SER A 41 -14.22 -0.82 3.23
N VAL A 42 -13.50 -1.22 2.18
CA VAL A 42 -12.08 -0.92 2.03
C VAL A 42 -11.89 0.02 0.86
N VAL A 43 -11.40 1.22 1.12
CA VAL A 43 -11.10 2.21 0.09
C VAL A 43 -9.69 1.95 -0.45
N PRO A 44 -9.54 1.75 -1.77
CA PRO A 44 -8.22 1.60 -2.38
C PRO A 44 -7.37 2.87 -2.16
N ALA A 45 -6.17 2.71 -1.64
CA ALA A 45 -5.33 3.84 -1.30
C ALA A 45 -3.85 3.47 -1.31
N LEU A 46 -2.99 4.47 -1.40
CA LEU A 46 -1.59 4.37 -1.08
C LEU A 46 -1.05 5.74 -0.65
N GLU A 47 0.03 5.73 0.10
CA GLU A 47 0.76 6.95 0.43
C GLU A 47 1.94 7.08 -0.51
N VAL A 48 1.96 8.16 -1.30
CA VAL A 48 3.09 8.47 -2.20
C VAL A 48 4.01 9.46 -1.50
N GLU A 49 5.28 9.13 -1.39
CA GLU A 49 6.30 10.11 -1.05
C GLU A 49 6.85 10.72 -2.34
N THR A 50 6.67 12.03 -2.52
CA THR A 50 7.11 12.75 -3.71
C THR A 50 8.63 12.97 -3.69
N SER A 51 9.19 13.39 -4.83
CA SER A 51 10.62 13.73 -4.92
C SER A 51 11.00 14.92 -4.03
N GLU A 52 10.03 15.76 -3.65
CA GLU A 52 10.21 16.85 -2.67
C GLU A 52 10.11 16.35 -1.21
N GLU A 53 9.96 15.04 -1.01
CA GLU A 53 9.80 14.42 0.31
C GLU A 53 8.49 14.83 1.01
N VAL A 54 7.42 15.07 0.24
CA VAL A 54 6.07 15.30 0.75
C VAL A 54 5.30 13.99 0.69
N HIS A 55 4.63 13.62 1.78
CA HIS A 55 3.78 12.44 1.85
C HIS A 55 2.36 12.80 1.44
N VAL A 56 1.85 12.17 0.39
CA VAL A 56 0.51 12.41 -0.15
C VAL A 56 -0.28 11.11 -0.05
N VAL A 57 -1.38 11.13 0.70
CA VAL A 57 -2.30 9.99 0.77
C VAL A 57 -3.28 10.10 -0.40
N CYS A 58 -3.28 9.09 -1.25
CA CYS A 58 -4.13 9.03 -2.44
C CYS A 58 -5.22 7.99 -2.24
N TYR A 59 -6.48 8.39 -2.44
CA TYR A 59 -7.64 7.51 -2.44
C TYR A 59 -8.14 7.32 -3.87
N PHE A 60 -8.60 6.12 -4.19
CA PHE A 60 -9.05 5.76 -5.53
C PHE A 60 -10.45 5.16 -5.50
N PRO A 61 -11.23 5.30 -6.60
CA PRO A 61 -12.57 4.73 -6.67
C PRO A 61 -12.57 3.20 -6.79
N ASP A 62 -11.46 2.62 -7.27
CA ASP A 62 -11.32 1.18 -7.45
C ASP A 62 -9.86 0.73 -7.35
N ILE A 63 -9.66 -0.58 -7.21
CA ILE A 63 -8.33 -1.17 -7.11
C ILE A 63 -7.49 -0.98 -8.38
N PRO A 64 -8.03 -1.18 -9.61
CA PRO A 64 -7.24 -0.95 -10.81
C PRO A 64 -6.65 0.45 -10.92
N SER A 65 -7.37 1.49 -10.49
CA SER A 65 -6.88 2.86 -10.48
C SER A 65 -5.71 3.03 -9.49
N ALA A 66 -5.82 2.45 -8.31
CA ALA A 66 -4.74 2.45 -7.32
C ALA A 66 -3.50 1.72 -7.83
N GLU A 67 -3.69 0.57 -8.45
CA GLU A 67 -2.59 -0.23 -9.02
C GLU A 67 -1.89 0.50 -10.16
N LYS A 68 -2.62 1.27 -10.96
CA LYS A 68 -2.05 2.09 -12.02
C LYS A 68 -1.14 3.19 -11.47
N MET A 69 -1.56 3.84 -10.40
CA MET A 69 -0.72 4.82 -9.69
C MET A 69 0.51 4.13 -9.09
N TRP A 70 0.33 2.96 -8.50
CA TRP A 70 1.44 2.19 -7.95
C TRP A 70 2.50 1.84 -9.01
N GLU A 71 2.08 1.46 -10.22
CA GLU A 71 3.03 1.25 -11.33
C GLU A 71 3.85 2.51 -11.64
N CYS A 72 3.21 3.68 -11.67
CA CYS A 72 3.90 4.95 -11.88
C CYS A 72 4.91 5.23 -10.77
N VAL A 73 4.50 5.05 -9.52
CA VAL A 73 5.37 5.23 -8.35
C VAL A 73 6.54 4.27 -8.41
N ARG A 74 6.29 3.00 -8.61
CA ARG A 74 7.30 1.94 -8.65
C ARG A 74 8.33 2.16 -9.77
N SER A 75 7.86 2.58 -10.95
CA SER A 75 8.74 2.89 -12.09
C SER A 75 9.63 4.10 -11.82
N SER A 76 9.22 5.01 -10.95
CA SER A 76 9.98 6.22 -10.60
C SER A 76 10.90 6.02 -9.38
N MET A 77 10.76 4.92 -8.65
CA MET A 77 11.54 4.66 -7.43
C MET A 77 13.02 4.47 -7.74
N PRO A 78 13.92 4.95 -6.85
CA PRO A 78 15.33 4.58 -6.92
C PRO A 78 15.48 3.06 -6.87
N LYS A 79 16.35 2.50 -7.72
CA LYS A 79 16.59 1.05 -7.78
C LYS A 79 17.59 0.62 -6.71
N ILE A 80 17.19 0.79 -5.45
CA ILE A 80 17.94 0.40 -4.28
C ILE A 80 17.23 -0.78 -3.64
N ASP A 81 17.95 -1.88 -3.45
CA ASP A 81 17.39 -3.08 -2.85
C ASP A 81 17.13 -2.89 -1.35
N ASN A 82 16.07 -3.52 -0.86
CA ASN A 82 15.78 -3.54 0.55
C ASN A 82 16.86 -4.34 1.31
N ASN A 83 17.20 -3.86 2.50
CA ASN A 83 18.01 -4.61 3.47
C ASN A 83 17.11 -4.98 4.65
N ALA A 84 16.64 -6.22 4.69
CA ALA A 84 15.70 -6.68 5.71
C ALA A 84 16.27 -6.65 7.13
N GLU A 85 17.59 -6.73 7.29
CA GLU A 85 18.24 -6.63 8.61
C GLU A 85 18.12 -5.22 9.20
N ILE A 86 18.05 -4.19 8.35
CA ILE A 86 17.98 -2.78 8.77
C ILE A 86 16.53 -2.27 8.74
N PHE A 87 15.80 -2.53 7.66
CA PHE A 87 14.48 -1.95 7.40
C PHE A 87 13.31 -2.92 7.60
N GLY A 88 13.60 -4.20 7.84
CA GLY A 88 12.59 -5.24 7.92
C GLY A 88 12.16 -5.76 6.55
N ASN A 89 11.34 -6.80 6.58
CA ASN A 89 10.82 -7.42 5.36
C ASN A 89 9.62 -6.64 4.82
N GLN A 90 9.52 -6.55 3.49
CA GLN A 90 8.43 -5.90 2.77
C GLN A 90 7.58 -6.95 2.07
N TYR A 91 6.71 -7.65 2.84
CA TYR A 91 5.94 -8.79 2.34
C TYR A 91 4.67 -8.39 1.60
N TYR A 92 4.37 -9.15 0.55
CA TYR A 92 3.04 -9.27 -0.02
C TYR A 92 2.33 -10.47 0.59
N MET A 93 1.07 -10.31 0.94
CA MET A 93 0.28 -11.35 1.58
C MET A 93 -1.03 -11.58 0.85
N ASP A 94 -1.64 -12.75 1.06
CA ASP A 94 -2.99 -13.04 0.60
C ASP A 94 -4.02 -12.83 1.72
N SER A 95 -5.30 -13.11 1.43
CA SER A 95 -6.40 -12.92 2.38
C SER A 95 -6.39 -13.93 3.54
N GLU A 96 -5.54 -14.93 3.49
CA GLU A 96 -5.35 -15.95 4.56
C GLU A 96 -4.05 -15.72 5.33
N ASP A 97 -3.43 -14.55 5.18
CA ASP A 97 -2.18 -14.14 5.81
C ASP A 97 -0.95 -14.95 5.38
N ASN A 98 -1.03 -15.64 4.25
CA ASN A 98 0.13 -16.30 3.67
C ASN A 98 1.01 -15.28 2.94
N ILE A 99 2.33 -15.43 3.08
CA ILE A 99 3.28 -14.60 2.34
C ILE A 99 3.33 -15.10 0.89
N THR A 100 2.94 -14.24 -0.05
CA THR A 100 2.90 -14.57 -1.49
C THR A 100 4.11 -14.04 -2.25
N GLY A 101 4.83 -13.11 -1.67
CA GLY A 101 6.01 -12.51 -2.26
C GLY A 101 6.63 -11.46 -1.37
N GLU A 102 7.67 -10.84 -1.88
CA GLU A 102 8.39 -9.78 -1.17
C GLU A 102 8.79 -8.68 -2.16
N GLU A 103 8.61 -7.42 -1.75
CA GLU A 103 9.08 -6.29 -2.55
C GLU A 103 10.57 -6.08 -2.32
N ASN A 104 11.36 -6.22 -3.38
CA ASN A 104 12.81 -6.10 -3.30
C ASN A 104 13.31 -4.66 -3.33
N VAL A 105 12.54 -3.74 -3.89
CA VAL A 105 12.89 -2.32 -3.91
C VAL A 105 12.60 -1.70 -2.54
N LEU A 106 13.56 -0.97 -1.99
CA LEU A 106 13.40 -0.30 -0.71
C LEU A 106 12.32 0.81 -0.83
N LEU A 107 11.19 0.62 -0.15
CA LEU A 107 10.02 1.49 -0.25
C LEU A 107 10.12 2.77 0.58
N VAL A 108 11.00 2.82 1.58
CA VAL A 108 11.13 3.99 2.45
C VAL A 108 11.67 5.22 1.73
N ASN A 109 12.34 5.04 0.60
CA ASN A 109 12.86 6.15 -0.20
C ASN A 109 11.74 6.94 -0.88
N ALA A 110 11.99 8.23 -1.12
CA ALA A 110 11.10 9.05 -1.93
C ALA A 110 11.00 8.49 -3.36
N SER A 111 9.80 8.59 -3.95
CA SER A 111 9.60 8.29 -5.37
C SER A 111 10.22 9.38 -6.25
N GLY A 112 10.32 9.11 -7.56
CA GLY A 112 10.77 10.10 -8.53
C GLY A 112 9.67 11.04 -9.03
N LEU A 113 8.42 10.86 -8.57
CA LEU A 113 7.30 11.71 -8.95
C LEU A 113 7.30 13.00 -8.14
N ASP A 114 7.12 14.15 -8.80
CA ASP A 114 6.90 15.41 -8.10
C ASP A 114 5.41 15.56 -7.72
N ILE A 115 5.11 16.56 -6.89
CA ILE A 115 3.75 16.75 -6.38
C ILE A 115 2.73 17.00 -7.50
N TYR A 116 3.13 17.66 -8.59
CA TYR A 116 2.24 17.92 -9.72
C TYR A 116 1.94 16.64 -10.49
N GLU A 117 2.93 15.78 -10.68
CA GLU A 117 2.75 14.49 -11.35
C GLU A 117 1.81 13.57 -10.59
N VAL A 118 1.83 13.59 -9.25
CA VAL A 118 0.93 12.80 -8.41
C VAL A 118 -0.53 13.19 -8.64
N PHE A 119 -0.81 14.47 -8.87
CA PHE A 119 -2.17 14.98 -9.07
C PHE A 119 -2.62 15.06 -10.55
N SER A 120 -1.76 14.67 -11.47
CA SER A 120 -2.11 14.72 -12.91
C SER A 120 -2.78 13.45 -13.43
#